data_595c37576cace8d33f024d321fd039b1
#
_entry.id   595c37576cace8d33f024d321fd039b1
#
_cell.length_a   1.000
_cell.length_b   1.000
_cell.length_c   1.000
_cell.angle_alpha   90.00
_cell.angle_beta   90.00
_cell.angle_gamma   90.00
#
_symmetry.space_group_name_H-M   'P 1'
#
loop_
_entity.id
_entity.type
_entity.pdbx_description
1 polymer ?
#
loop_
_entity_poly.entity_id
_entity_poly.type
_entity_poly.pdbx_seq_one_letter_code
_entity_poly.pdbx_strand_id
1 'polypeptide(L)'
;MAIIEALGAREILDSRGNPTVEVEIQLEDGTQARAAVPSGASTGAFEAAELRDGGKRYLGKGVEKAVAFVNDEIAPEIIGLDSQDQRLIDGAMIELDGTKNKSRLGANAILGASLAVAKASADSADLSLFRYLGGPNAHLLPVPMMNILNGGAHADTNVDIQEFMIAPIGAPTFRESVRWGAEIYHALKSVLKKRGLATSVGDEGGFAPNLDSNRAALDLILEAIEAAGFKPGKEIALAMDVAATEFHENGKYKFEGAVKTSDEMIAYYTSLVDAYPIVSIEDPLNEEDWAGWTQMTKELGSRIQIVGDDLFVTNPERLAKGIAGNTANALLVKVNQIGTLTETIDAVEMAHRANYRSMMSHRSGETEDTTIADLAVALNCGQIKTGAPARTERVAKYNQLLRIEEELAEGGRYAGRDAFPRFKG
;
A
#
# COMPACT_ATOMS: atom_id res chain seq x y z
N MET A 1 31.52 -6.16 8.48
CA MET A 1 31.28 -4.82 7.91
C MET A 1 31.03 -5.02 6.44
N ALA A 2 29.90 -4.55 5.98
CA ALA A 2 29.46 -4.64 4.58
C ALA A 2 29.54 -3.22 3.98
N ILE A 3 30.75 -2.79 3.62
CA ILE A 3 31.02 -1.42 3.19
C ILE A 3 30.45 -1.17 1.80
N ILE A 4 29.80 -0.03 1.62
CA ILE A 4 29.28 0.41 0.32
C ILE A 4 30.45 0.82 -0.58
N GLU A 5 30.67 0.08 -1.68
CA GLU A 5 31.71 0.35 -2.66
C GLU A 5 31.23 1.26 -3.79
N ALA A 6 30.01 1.03 -4.28
CA ALA A 6 29.41 1.79 -5.36
C ALA A 6 27.89 1.91 -5.23
N LEU A 7 27.35 3.03 -5.69
CA LEU A 7 25.91 3.28 -5.82
C LEU A 7 25.68 3.98 -7.16
N GLY A 8 24.62 3.55 -7.88
CA GLY A 8 24.23 4.18 -9.13
C GLY A 8 22.73 4.06 -9.36
N ALA A 9 22.17 4.99 -10.11
CA ALA A 9 20.76 4.98 -10.45
C ALA A 9 20.52 5.06 -11.95
N ARG A 10 19.37 4.58 -12.37
CA ARG A 10 18.84 4.69 -13.73
C ARG A 10 17.36 5.00 -13.74
N GLU A 11 16.90 5.52 -14.87
CA GLU A 11 15.48 5.63 -15.16
C GLU A 11 14.96 4.31 -15.73
N ILE A 12 13.87 3.79 -15.18
CA ILE A 12 13.11 2.63 -15.70
C ILE A 12 11.64 3.03 -15.88
N LEU A 13 10.80 2.15 -16.40
CA LEU A 13 9.36 2.40 -16.54
C LEU A 13 8.55 1.68 -15.46
N ASP A 14 7.54 2.36 -14.94
CA ASP A 14 6.52 1.78 -14.07
C ASP A 14 5.42 1.05 -14.87
N SER A 15 4.47 0.42 -14.19
CA SER A 15 3.35 -0.33 -14.78
C SER A 15 2.39 0.51 -15.63
N ARG A 16 2.48 1.83 -15.54
CA ARG A 16 1.72 2.79 -16.35
C ARG A 16 2.52 3.35 -17.53
N GLY A 17 3.77 2.90 -17.70
CA GLY A 17 4.69 3.41 -18.71
C GLY A 17 5.27 4.79 -18.39
N ASN A 18 5.17 5.24 -17.13
CA ASN A 18 5.84 6.46 -16.67
C ASN A 18 7.24 6.13 -16.14
N PRO A 19 8.21 7.05 -16.29
CA PRO A 19 9.54 6.87 -15.71
C PRO A 19 9.50 6.79 -14.18
N THR A 20 10.36 5.96 -13.62
CA THR A 20 10.67 5.91 -12.19
C THR A 20 12.15 5.59 -11.97
N VAL A 21 12.61 5.69 -10.72
CA VAL A 21 14.00 5.50 -10.33
C VAL A 21 14.26 4.06 -9.91
N GLU A 22 15.32 3.46 -10.47
CA GLU A 22 15.92 2.25 -9.92
C GLU A 22 17.33 2.57 -9.45
N VAL A 23 17.66 2.15 -8.23
CA VAL A 23 19.01 2.31 -7.64
C VAL A 23 19.65 0.94 -7.51
N GLU A 24 20.91 0.84 -7.91
CA GLU A 24 21.75 -0.33 -7.80
C GLU A 24 22.94 -0.02 -6.88
N ILE A 25 23.29 -0.97 -6.02
CA ILE A 25 24.37 -0.85 -5.05
C ILE A 25 25.31 -2.05 -5.15
N GLN A 26 26.59 -1.81 -4.91
CA GLN A 26 27.61 -2.84 -4.74
C GLN A 26 28.34 -2.64 -3.42
N LEU A 27 28.57 -3.73 -2.71
CA LEU A 27 29.38 -3.79 -1.47
C LEU A 27 30.78 -4.32 -1.76
N GLU A 28 31.76 -4.01 -0.88
CA GLU A 28 33.16 -4.49 -1.01
C GLU A 28 33.31 -6.02 -1.03
N ASP A 29 32.37 -6.76 -0.49
CA ASP A 29 32.34 -8.24 -0.53
C ASP A 29 31.84 -8.80 -1.89
N GLY A 30 31.49 -7.89 -2.83
CA GLY A 30 30.97 -8.24 -4.17
C GLY A 30 29.45 -8.41 -4.22
N THR A 31 28.74 -8.27 -3.10
CA THR A 31 27.29 -8.31 -3.08
C THR A 31 26.69 -7.16 -3.90
N GLN A 32 25.70 -7.45 -4.71
CA GLN A 32 24.96 -6.45 -5.52
C GLN A 32 23.46 -6.58 -5.28
N ALA A 33 22.80 -5.44 -5.13
CA ALA A 33 21.34 -5.39 -5.01
C ALA A 33 20.77 -4.18 -5.76
N ARG A 34 19.48 -4.21 -6.02
CA ARG A 34 18.75 -3.08 -6.62
C ARG A 34 17.36 -2.93 -6.03
N ALA A 35 16.87 -1.70 -6.06
CA ALA A 35 15.53 -1.36 -5.65
C ALA A 35 14.90 -0.38 -6.64
N ALA A 36 13.65 -0.62 -7.01
CA ALA A 36 12.87 0.25 -7.86
C ALA A 36 11.76 0.94 -7.05
N VAL A 37 11.56 2.23 -7.30
CA VAL A 37 10.67 3.07 -6.51
C VAL A 37 9.27 3.10 -7.14
N PRO A 38 8.19 2.85 -6.38
CA PRO A 38 6.82 3.00 -6.86
C PRO A 38 6.39 4.48 -6.95
N SER A 39 5.32 4.76 -7.72
CA SER A 39 4.80 6.11 -7.93
C SER A 39 3.28 6.16 -7.84
N GLY A 40 2.71 7.13 -7.14
CA GLY A 40 1.27 7.32 -7.01
C GLY A 40 0.60 7.93 -8.25
N ALA A 41 -0.71 7.68 -8.44
CA ALA A 41 -1.57 8.43 -9.35
C ALA A 41 -2.22 9.61 -8.61
N SER A 42 -2.91 9.31 -7.51
CA SER A 42 -3.31 10.29 -6.50
C SER A 42 -2.22 10.42 -5.45
N THR A 43 -2.00 11.61 -4.93
CA THR A 43 -1.00 11.87 -3.89
C THR A 43 -1.60 12.74 -2.81
N GLY A 44 -1.50 12.33 -1.54
CA GLY A 44 -1.87 13.14 -0.40
C GLY A 44 -1.04 14.45 -0.35
N ALA A 45 -1.65 15.53 0.06
CA ALA A 45 -0.99 16.85 0.06
C ALA A 45 0.25 16.92 0.97
N PHE A 46 0.41 15.97 1.87
CA PHE A 46 1.49 15.93 2.86
C PHE A 46 2.53 14.84 2.61
N GLU A 47 2.47 14.17 1.46
CA GLU A 47 3.50 13.19 1.05
C GLU A 47 4.87 13.85 0.87
N ALA A 48 5.93 13.08 1.06
CA ALA A 48 7.27 13.46 0.64
C ALA A 48 7.31 13.68 -0.89
N ALA A 49 8.11 14.65 -1.32
CA ALA A 49 8.10 15.12 -2.69
C ALA A 49 8.74 14.11 -3.66
N GLU A 50 7.95 13.56 -4.58
CA GLU A 50 8.48 12.84 -5.73
C GLU A 50 9.04 13.84 -6.74
N LEU A 51 10.36 13.78 -7.00
CA LEU A 51 10.99 14.71 -7.92
C LEU A 51 10.75 14.29 -9.37
N ARG A 52 10.14 15.19 -10.15
CA ARG A 52 9.90 15.07 -11.59
C ARG A 52 10.61 16.19 -12.34
N ASP A 53 11.12 15.88 -13.54
CA ASP A 53 11.93 16.83 -14.32
C ASP A 53 11.13 18.03 -14.83
N GLY A 54 9.82 17.83 -15.09
CA GLY A 54 9.03 18.81 -15.84
C GLY A 54 9.37 18.81 -17.35
N GLY A 55 8.96 19.86 -18.04
CA GLY A 55 9.28 20.04 -19.46
C GLY A 55 8.51 19.10 -20.40
N LYS A 56 9.15 18.69 -21.54
CA LYS A 56 8.46 17.93 -22.60
C LYS A 56 8.76 16.42 -22.56
N ARG A 57 9.94 16.04 -22.04
CA ARG A 57 10.35 14.64 -21.98
C ARG A 57 9.41 13.86 -21.07
N TYR A 58 8.90 12.73 -21.53
CA TYR A 58 7.86 11.95 -20.85
C TYR A 58 6.66 12.80 -20.34
N LEU A 59 6.29 13.83 -21.10
CA LEU A 59 5.20 14.76 -20.74
C LEU A 59 5.42 15.43 -19.36
N GLY A 60 6.68 15.69 -18.99
CA GLY A 60 7.07 16.28 -17.72
C GLY A 60 7.31 15.28 -16.59
N LYS A 61 7.09 13.97 -16.81
CA LYS A 61 7.22 12.93 -15.79
C LYS A 61 8.61 12.29 -15.72
N GLY A 62 9.61 12.78 -16.46
CA GLY A 62 10.98 12.27 -16.39
C GLY A 62 11.57 12.33 -14.99
N VAL A 63 12.60 11.52 -14.69
CA VAL A 63 13.26 11.44 -13.38
C VAL A 63 14.79 11.56 -13.50
N GLU A 64 15.29 12.15 -14.58
CA GLU A 64 16.75 12.34 -14.79
C GLU A 64 17.41 13.14 -13.67
N LYS A 65 16.71 14.16 -13.12
CA LYS A 65 17.23 14.93 -11.98
C LYS A 65 17.38 14.06 -10.72
N ALA A 66 16.39 13.25 -10.42
CA ALA A 66 16.45 12.33 -9.28
C ALA A 66 17.58 11.30 -9.47
N VAL A 67 17.74 10.76 -10.68
CA VAL A 67 18.86 9.87 -11.05
C VAL A 67 20.19 10.59 -10.88
N ALA A 68 20.34 11.83 -11.36
CA ALA A 68 21.55 12.60 -11.19
C ALA A 68 21.86 12.85 -9.71
N PHE A 69 20.88 13.17 -8.88
CA PHE A 69 21.09 13.36 -7.44
C PHE A 69 21.55 12.07 -6.74
N VAL A 70 21.05 10.90 -7.15
CA VAL A 70 21.61 9.65 -6.62
C VAL A 70 23.08 9.50 -7.00
N ASN A 71 23.42 9.71 -8.28
CA ASN A 71 24.76 9.46 -8.79
C ASN A 71 25.79 10.51 -8.30
N ASP A 72 25.41 11.79 -8.20
CA ASP A 72 26.33 12.90 -8.03
C ASP A 72 26.36 13.44 -6.57
N GLU A 73 25.31 13.21 -5.77
CA GLU A 73 25.23 13.72 -4.40
C GLU A 73 25.03 12.61 -3.36
N ILE A 74 24.06 11.69 -3.54
CA ILE A 74 23.80 10.63 -2.55
C ILE A 74 24.93 9.60 -2.54
N ALA A 75 25.38 9.15 -3.72
CA ALA A 75 26.44 8.16 -3.80
C ALA A 75 27.74 8.61 -3.10
N PRO A 76 28.30 9.81 -3.35
CA PRO A 76 29.46 10.30 -2.62
C PRO A 76 29.28 10.41 -1.12
N GLU A 77 28.07 10.67 -0.63
CA GLU A 77 27.76 10.81 0.80
C GLU A 77 27.77 9.46 1.54
N ILE A 78 27.29 8.38 0.89
CA ILE A 78 27.12 7.10 1.58
C ILE A 78 28.16 6.03 1.21
N ILE A 79 28.93 6.21 0.12
CA ILE A 79 30.06 5.32 -0.21
C ILE A 79 31.08 5.34 0.93
N GLY A 80 31.54 4.14 1.34
CA GLY A 80 32.46 3.98 2.46
C GLY A 80 31.78 3.77 3.82
N LEU A 81 30.46 3.95 3.91
CA LEU A 81 29.68 3.61 5.11
C LEU A 81 29.38 2.11 5.18
N ASP A 82 29.16 1.60 6.40
CA ASP A 82 28.69 0.23 6.59
C ASP A 82 27.20 0.12 6.25
N SER A 83 26.84 -0.67 5.26
CA SER A 83 25.47 -0.81 4.78
C SER A 83 24.51 -1.34 5.87
N GLN A 84 25.03 -1.99 6.91
CA GLN A 84 24.21 -2.47 8.04
C GLN A 84 23.73 -1.34 8.96
N ASP A 85 24.32 -0.14 8.87
CA ASP A 85 23.93 1.02 9.66
C ASP A 85 22.80 1.81 8.96
N GLN A 86 21.69 1.14 8.62
CA GLN A 86 20.55 1.70 7.86
C GLN A 86 20.09 3.06 8.40
N ARG A 87 19.95 3.20 9.72
CA ARG A 87 19.48 4.45 10.33
C ARG A 87 20.45 5.61 10.16
N LEU A 88 21.75 5.32 10.18
CA LEU A 88 22.78 6.33 9.93
C LEU A 88 22.73 6.76 8.47
N ILE A 89 22.63 5.82 7.53
CA ILE A 89 22.58 6.10 6.09
C ILE A 89 21.32 6.89 5.73
N ASP A 90 20.15 6.47 6.21
CA ASP A 90 18.88 7.19 5.97
C ASP A 90 18.96 8.60 6.57
N GLY A 91 19.54 8.74 7.78
CA GLY A 91 19.77 10.03 8.44
C GLY A 91 20.68 10.94 7.64
N ALA A 92 21.79 10.43 7.11
CA ALA A 92 22.72 11.20 6.28
C ALA A 92 22.03 11.73 5.00
N MET A 93 21.22 10.89 4.33
CA MET A 93 20.47 11.32 3.15
C MET A 93 19.38 12.36 3.47
N ILE A 94 18.71 12.26 4.60
CA ILE A 94 17.73 13.25 5.07
C ILE A 94 18.42 14.58 5.38
N GLU A 95 19.56 14.56 6.05
CA GLU A 95 20.37 15.75 6.36
C GLU A 95 20.91 16.38 5.07
N LEU A 96 21.39 15.56 4.14
CA LEU A 96 21.84 16.02 2.82
C LEU A 96 20.73 16.73 2.05
N ASP A 97 19.49 16.22 2.07
CA ASP A 97 18.33 16.90 1.45
C ASP A 97 18.03 18.22 2.15
N GLY A 98 18.01 18.24 3.48
CA GLY A 98 17.84 19.43 4.30
C GLY A 98 16.45 20.07 4.24
N THR A 99 15.46 19.47 3.55
CA THR A 99 14.09 19.96 3.48
C THR A 99 13.13 19.03 4.26
N LYS A 100 12.03 19.59 4.77
CA LYS A 100 11.08 18.81 5.59
C LYS A 100 10.43 17.64 4.83
N ASN A 101 10.22 17.80 3.53
CA ASN A 101 9.49 16.84 2.69
C ASN A 101 10.36 16.23 1.57
N LYS A 102 11.68 16.26 1.70
CA LYS A 102 12.63 15.71 0.72
C LYS A 102 12.50 16.34 -0.69
N SER A 103 12.13 17.62 -0.76
CA SER A 103 11.86 18.29 -2.05
C SER A 103 13.12 18.72 -2.82
N ARG A 104 14.32 18.68 -2.21
CA ARG A 104 15.55 19.03 -2.90
C ARG A 104 16.09 17.88 -3.75
N LEU A 105 16.32 16.74 -3.15
CA LEU A 105 16.83 15.54 -3.83
C LEU A 105 15.71 14.70 -4.45
N GLY A 106 14.54 14.73 -3.83
CA GLY A 106 13.38 13.90 -4.15
C GLY A 106 13.28 12.65 -3.30
N ALA A 107 12.08 12.39 -2.77
CA ALA A 107 11.81 11.18 -2.00
C ALA A 107 12.08 9.91 -2.81
N ASN A 108 11.88 9.94 -4.12
CA ASN A 108 12.17 8.82 -5.03
C ASN A 108 13.68 8.51 -5.11
N ALA A 109 14.56 9.52 -5.15
CA ALA A 109 16.00 9.31 -5.12
C ALA A 109 16.46 8.69 -3.78
N ILE A 110 16.01 9.30 -2.67
CA ILE A 110 16.36 8.87 -1.31
C ILE A 110 15.85 7.46 -1.01
N LEU A 111 14.58 7.18 -1.34
CA LEU A 111 13.99 5.85 -1.10
C LEU A 111 14.68 4.76 -1.91
N GLY A 112 15.00 5.02 -3.17
CA GLY A 112 15.71 4.04 -4.00
C GLY A 112 17.02 3.61 -3.37
N ALA A 113 17.82 4.56 -2.88
CA ALA A 113 19.06 4.29 -2.16
C ALA A 113 18.82 3.55 -0.83
N SER A 114 17.86 4.02 -0.03
CA SER A 114 17.51 3.42 1.26
C SER A 114 17.12 1.94 1.13
N LEU A 115 16.27 1.59 0.15
CA LEU A 115 15.85 0.21 -0.09
C LEU A 115 16.95 -0.66 -0.69
N ALA A 116 17.78 -0.10 -1.59
CA ALA A 116 18.92 -0.82 -2.17
C ALA A 116 19.94 -1.21 -1.10
N VAL A 117 20.24 -0.29 -0.16
CA VAL A 117 21.10 -0.54 1.01
C VAL A 117 20.57 -1.69 1.85
N ALA A 118 19.28 -1.68 2.20
CA ALA A 118 18.69 -2.75 3.01
C ALA A 118 18.78 -4.13 2.33
N LYS A 119 18.52 -4.18 1.01
CA LYS A 119 18.62 -5.42 0.23
C LYS A 119 20.05 -5.94 0.16
N ALA A 120 21.02 -5.07 -0.14
CA ALA A 120 22.43 -5.46 -0.18
C ALA A 120 22.91 -5.96 1.19
N SER A 121 22.48 -5.30 2.27
CA SER A 121 22.83 -5.72 3.63
C SER A 121 22.25 -7.09 3.98
N ALA A 122 21.02 -7.38 3.56
CA ALA A 122 20.40 -8.68 3.74
C ALA A 122 21.17 -9.78 2.98
N ASP A 123 21.45 -9.53 1.70
CA ASP A 123 22.19 -10.46 0.83
C ASP A 123 23.61 -10.71 1.34
N SER A 124 24.33 -9.66 1.77
CA SER A 124 25.66 -9.78 2.39
C SER A 124 25.65 -10.57 3.71
N ALA A 125 24.53 -10.55 4.42
CA ALA A 125 24.34 -11.34 5.64
C ALA A 125 23.84 -12.77 5.37
N ASP A 126 23.66 -13.17 4.09
CA ASP A 126 23.05 -14.46 3.69
C ASP A 126 21.65 -14.68 4.29
N LEU A 127 20.85 -13.59 4.34
CA LEU A 127 19.48 -13.58 4.86
C LEU A 127 18.51 -13.06 3.82
N SER A 128 17.30 -13.64 3.79
CA SER A 128 16.18 -13.02 3.10
C SER A 128 15.84 -11.65 3.72
N LEU A 129 15.36 -10.70 2.90
CA LEU A 129 15.12 -9.33 3.35
C LEU A 129 14.17 -9.26 4.55
N PHE A 130 13.10 -10.07 4.55
CA PHE A 130 12.16 -10.07 5.69
C PHE A 130 12.82 -10.57 6.99
N ARG A 131 13.75 -11.53 6.93
CA ARG A 131 14.50 -12.02 8.09
C ARG A 131 15.54 -11.01 8.58
N TYR A 132 16.22 -10.37 7.66
CA TYR A 132 17.20 -9.33 7.99
C TYR A 132 16.55 -8.16 8.75
N LEU A 133 15.41 -7.67 8.26
CA LEU A 133 14.72 -6.52 8.84
C LEU A 133 13.89 -6.87 10.08
N GLY A 134 13.23 -8.02 10.10
CA GLY A 134 12.30 -8.39 11.18
C GLY A 134 12.87 -9.35 12.20
N GLY A 135 14.07 -9.92 11.94
CA GLY A 135 14.73 -10.89 12.81
C GLY A 135 13.90 -12.16 13.01
N PRO A 136 14.15 -12.89 14.12
CA PRO A 136 13.47 -14.15 14.37
C PRO A 136 11.96 -14.03 14.63
N ASN A 137 11.45 -12.81 14.86
CA ASN A 137 10.03 -12.56 15.07
C ASN A 137 9.24 -12.30 13.78
N ALA A 138 9.90 -12.19 12.63
CA ALA A 138 9.24 -12.06 11.32
C ALA A 138 8.63 -13.41 10.89
N HIS A 139 7.33 -13.61 11.15
CA HIS A 139 6.65 -14.88 10.93
C HIS A 139 5.18 -14.76 10.52
N LEU A 140 4.62 -13.54 10.54
CA LEU A 140 3.21 -13.32 10.29
C LEU A 140 2.97 -13.03 8.80
N LEU A 141 2.38 -13.99 8.10
CA LEU A 141 1.95 -13.81 6.70
C LEU A 141 0.68 -12.97 6.66
N PRO A 142 0.65 -11.90 5.85
CA PRO A 142 -0.44 -10.94 5.85
C PRO A 142 -1.69 -11.48 5.14
N VAL A 143 -2.89 -10.99 5.55
CA VAL A 143 -4.11 -11.15 4.76
C VAL A 143 -4.01 -10.23 3.53
N PRO A 144 -4.12 -10.78 2.30
CA PRO A 144 -4.15 -9.97 1.10
C PRO A 144 -5.50 -9.27 0.94
N MET A 145 -5.46 -7.94 0.88
CA MET A 145 -6.60 -7.09 0.54
C MET A 145 -6.60 -6.91 -0.98
N MET A 146 -7.32 -7.79 -1.68
CA MET A 146 -7.25 -7.88 -3.15
C MET A 146 -8.29 -6.96 -3.79
N ASN A 147 -7.85 -5.90 -4.46
CA ASN A 147 -8.70 -4.98 -5.22
C ASN A 147 -9.19 -5.66 -6.51
N ILE A 148 -10.44 -6.13 -6.54
CA ILE A 148 -11.01 -6.87 -7.68
C ILE A 148 -12.01 -6.07 -8.51
N LEU A 149 -12.47 -4.91 -8.02
CA LEU A 149 -13.32 -3.99 -8.75
C LEU A 149 -12.91 -2.54 -8.46
N ASN A 150 -12.73 -1.76 -9.53
CA ASN A 150 -12.27 -0.38 -9.49
C ASN A 150 -13.37 0.62 -9.87
N GLY A 151 -13.35 1.77 -9.21
CA GLY A 151 -14.07 2.98 -9.57
C GLY A 151 -13.22 4.22 -9.33
N GLY A 152 -13.82 5.36 -9.06
CA GLY A 152 -13.15 6.62 -8.74
C GLY A 152 -12.03 6.98 -9.72
N ALA A 153 -10.90 7.45 -9.20
CA ALA A 153 -9.74 7.84 -10.01
C ALA A 153 -9.01 6.65 -10.67
N HIS A 154 -9.27 5.41 -10.25
CA HIS A 154 -8.61 4.21 -10.78
C HIS A 154 -9.27 3.62 -12.04
N ALA A 155 -10.44 4.14 -12.44
CA ALA A 155 -11.16 3.64 -13.60
C ALA A 155 -12.08 4.73 -14.21
N ASP A 156 -12.21 4.75 -15.53
CA ASP A 156 -13.18 5.61 -16.22
C ASP A 156 -14.59 4.98 -16.13
N THR A 157 -15.20 5.09 -14.95
CA THR A 157 -16.53 4.54 -14.61
C THR A 157 -17.37 5.56 -13.85
N ASN A 158 -18.64 5.22 -13.62
CA ASN A 158 -19.59 6.03 -12.83
C ASN A 158 -19.68 5.59 -11.34
N VAL A 159 -18.76 4.78 -10.86
CA VAL A 159 -18.67 4.32 -9.46
C VAL A 159 -17.72 5.25 -8.71
N ASP A 160 -18.19 5.88 -7.62
CA ASP A 160 -17.38 6.90 -6.90
C ASP A 160 -16.30 6.29 -6.00
N ILE A 161 -16.60 5.17 -5.33
CA ILE A 161 -15.62 4.46 -4.48
C ILE A 161 -14.52 3.88 -5.35
N GLN A 162 -13.26 4.18 -4.99
CA GLN A 162 -12.09 3.92 -5.81
C GLN A 162 -11.74 2.43 -5.90
N GLU A 163 -11.84 1.68 -4.79
CA GLU A 163 -11.47 0.27 -4.74
C GLU A 163 -12.45 -0.55 -3.90
N PHE A 164 -12.80 -1.72 -4.43
CA PHE A 164 -13.55 -2.74 -3.72
C PHE A 164 -12.69 -4.00 -3.61
N MET A 165 -12.38 -4.38 -2.38
CA MET A 165 -11.44 -5.44 -2.07
C MET A 165 -12.12 -6.63 -1.41
N ILE A 166 -11.58 -7.82 -1.67
CA ILE A 166 -11.85 -9.03 -0.90
C ILE A 166 -10.68 -9.32 0.05
N ALA A 167 -11.00 -9.85 1.23
CA ALA A 167 -10.05 -10.28 2.24
C ALA A 167 -10.36 -11.73 2.65
N PRO A 168 -9.52 -12.72 2.27
CA PRO A 168 -9.73 -14.14 2.59
C PRO A 168 -9.38 -14.47 4.06
N ILE A 169 -10.16 -13.90 4.99
CA ILE A 169 -9.91 -14.00 6.44
C ILE A 169 -10.09 -15.41 7.02
N GLY A 170 -10.80 -16.29 6.33
CA GLY A 170 -11.04 -17.66 6.76
C GLY A 170 -10.10 -18.69 6.14
N ALA A 171 -9.17 -18.28 5.28
CA ALA A 171 -8.20 -19.18 4.68
C ALA A 171 -7.23 -19.76 5.73
N PRO A 172 -6.87 -21.05 5.62
CA PRO A 172 -5.96 -21.68 6.59
C PRO A 172 -4.49 -21.30 6.40
N THR A 173 -4.10 -20.86 5.21
CA THR A 173 -2.71 -20.52 4.83
C THR A 173 -2.71 -19.33 3.87
N PHE A 174 -1.56 -18.69 3.69
CA PHE A 174 -1.43 -17.62 2.69
C PHE A 174 -1.64 -18.18 1.28
N ARG A 175 -1.08 -19.35 0.95
CA ARG A 175 -1.29 -20.03 -0.34
C ARG A 175 -2.77 -20.24 -0.65
N GLU A 176 -3.55 -20.71 0.31
CA GLU A 176 -5.00 -20.89 0.14
C GLU A 176 -5.71 -19.54 -0.03
N SER A 177 -5.28 -18.49 0.67
CA SER A 177 -5.85 -17.16 0.51
C SER A 177 -5.67 -16.61 -0.91
N VAL A 178 -4.51 -16.83 -1.51
CA VAL A 178 -4.22 -16.46 -2.91
C VAL A 178 -5.06 -17.26 -3.89
N ARG A 179 -5.20 -18.58 -3.68
CA ARG A 179 -6.08 -19.45 -4.49
C ARG A 179 -7.51 -18.97 -4.44
N TRP A 180 -8.07 -18.75 -3.25
CA TRP A 180 -9.43 -18.27 -3.08
C TRP A 180 -9.66 -16.92 -3.78
N GLY A 181 -8.73 -15.99 -3.63
CA GLY A 181 -8.80 -14.71 -4.32
C GLY A 181 -8.82 -14.83 -5.83
N ALA A 182 -7.97 -15.69 -6.41
CA ALA A 182 -7.93 -15.93 -7.85
C ALA A 182 -9.24 -16.59 -8.36
N GLU A 183 -9.79 -17.57 -7.63
CA GLU A 183 -11.06 -18.22 -7.98
C GLU A 183 -12.21 -17.22 -7.96
N ILE A 184 -12.30 -16.35 -6.95
CA ILE A 184 -13.32 -15.30 -6.85
C ILE A 184 -13.14 -14.27 -7.98
N TYR A 185 -11.91 -13.86 -8.30
CA TYR A 185 -11.63 -12.94 -9.39
C TYR A 185 -12.14 -13.49 -10.73
N HIS A 186 -11.92 -14.78 -11.02
CA HIS A 186 -12.43 -15.41 -12.23
C HIS A 186 -13.95 -15.61 -12.19
N ALA A 187 -14.54 -15.88 -11.02
CA ALA A 187 -16.00 -15.93 -10.85
C ALA A 187 -16.62 -14.55 -11.14
N LEU A 188 -16.03 -13.47 -10.60
CA LEU A 188 -16.49 -12.10 -10.87
C LEU A 188 -16.43 -11.77 -12.37
N LYS A 189 -15.38 -12.14 -13.07
CA LYS A 189 -15.31 -11.99 -14.54
C LYS A 189 -16.46 -12.69 -15.25
N SER A 190 -16.84 -13.88 -14.78
CA SER A 190 -17.94 -14.65 -15.34
C SER A 190 -19.30 -14.02 -15.05
N VAL A 191 -19.51 -13.49 -13.83
CA VAL A 191 -20.72 -12.75 -13.44
C VAL A 191 -20.89 -11.50 -14.28
N LEU A 192 -19.83 -10.68 -14.42
CA LEU A 192 -19.82 -9.48 -15.25
C LEU A 192 -20.19 -9.79 -16.71
N LYS A 193 -19.57 -10.82 -17.31
CA LYS A 193 -19.90 -11.25 -18.70
C LYS A 193 -21.34 -11.66 -18.87
N LYS A 194 -21.93 -12.43 -17.93
CA LYS A 194 -23.32 -12.86 -17.97
C LYS A 194 -24.29 -11.66 -17.93
N ARG A 195 -23.90 -10.58 -17.25
CA ARG A 195 -24.67 -9.33 -17.16
C ARG A 195 -24.40 -8.36 -18.30
N GLY A 196 -23.53 -8.70 -19.26
CA GLY A 196 -23.12 -7.82 -20.38
C GLY A 196 -22.29 -6.61 -19.95
N LEU A 197 -21.64 -6.69 -18.77
CA LEU A 197 -20.81 -5.64 -18.21
C LEU A 197 -19.35 -5.77 -18.69
N ALA A 198 -18.62 -4.64 -18.69
CA ALA A 198 -17.21 -4.61 -19.07
C ALA A 198 -16.33 -5.48 -18.16
N THR A 199 -15.35 -6.15 -18.76
CA THR A 199 -14.31 -6.92 -18.06
C THR A 199 -12.91 -6.37 -18.37
N SER A 200 -12.80 -5.12 -18.80
CA SER A 200 -11.56 -4.35 -18.81
C SER A 200 -11.12 -4.12 -17.38
N VAL A 201 -9.81 -3.93 -17.19
CA VAL A 201 -9.22 -3.77 -15.87
C VAL A 201 -8.62 -2.38 -15.70
N GLY A 202 -8.69 -1.84 -14.49
CA GLY A 202 -8.01 -0.61 -14.09
C GLY A 202 -6.51 -0.79 -13.83
N ASP A 203 -5.88 0.24 -13.34
CA ASP A 203 -4.43 0.30 -13.11
C ASP A 203 -3.92 -0.77 -12.14
N GLU A 204 -4.75 -1.21 -11.22
CA GLU A 204 -4.40 -2.20 -10.19
C GLU A 204 -4.94 -3.61 -10.48
N GLY A 205 -5.50 -3.82 -11.67
CA GLY A 205 -5.95 -5.12 -12.15
C GLY A 205 -7.39 -5.50 -11.79
N GLY A 206 -8.10 -4.69 -11.00
CA GLY A 206 -9.54 -4.87 -10.72
C GLY A 206 -10.38 -4.55 -11.95
N PHE A 207 -11.57 -5.19 -12.10
CA PHE A 207 -12.49 -4.90 -13.18
C PHE A 207 -13.11 -3.51 -13.03
N ALA A 208 -13.44 -2.88 -14.15
CA ALA A 208 -13.92 -1.50 -14.20
C ALA A 208 -15.28 -1.40 -14.96
N PRO A 209 -16.37 -2.02 -14.46
CA PRO A 209 -17.68 -1.90 -15.06
C PRO A 209 -18.36 -0.59 -14.70
N ASN A 210 -19.22 -0.06 -15.59
CA ASN A 210 -20.20 0.95 -15.20
C ASN A 210 -21.34 0.30 -14.42
N LEU A 211 -21.69 0.86 -13.27
CA LEU A 211 -22.71 0.32 -12.36
C LEU A 211 -23.65 1.47 -11.91
N ASP A 212 -24.86 1.11 -11.49
CA ASP A 212 -25.86 2.09 -11.08
C ASP A 212 -25.59 2.73 -9.71
N SER A 213 -24.75 2.09 -8.88
CA SER A 213 -24.38 2.58 -7.54
C SER A 213 -23.16 1.86 -7.01
N ASN A 214 -22.55 2.39 -5.93
CA ASN A 214 -21.49 1.71 -5.19
C ASN A 214 -22.00 0.41 -4.52
N ARG A 215 -23.27 0.36 -4.10
CA ARG A 215 -23.87 -0.88 -3.57
C ARG A 215 -23.94 -1.99 -4.62
N ALA A 216 -24.20 -1.67 -5.88
CA ALA A 216 -24.21 -2.66 -6.96
C ALA A 216 -22.83 -3.34 -7.14
N ALA A 217 -21.74 -2.63 -6.86
CA ALA A 217 -20.40 -3.22 -6.86
C ALA A 217 -20.23 -4.28 -5.74
N LEU A 218 -20.68 -3.95 -4.51
CA LEU A 218 -20.64 -4.88 -3.39
C LEU A 218 -21.53 -6.13 -3.65
N ASP A 219 -22.73 -5.93 -4.21
CA ASP A 219 -23.64 -7.04 -4.55
C ASP A 219 -23.02 -7.97 -5.59
N LEU A 220 -22.35 -7.43 -6.63
CA LEU A 220 -21.63 -8.23 -7.64
C LEU A 220 -20.49 -9.05 -7.03
N ILE A 221 -19.76 -8.46 -6.08
CA ILE A 221 -18.67 -9.16 -5.40
C ILE A 221 -19.23 -10.28 -4.51
N LEU A 222 -20.33 -10.04 -3.78
CA LEU A 222 -20.98 -11.10 -3.00
C LEU A 222 -21.44 -12.26 -3.90
N GLU A 223 -22.11 -11.96 -5.03
CA GLU A 223 -22.48 -12.97 -6.03
C GLU A 223 -21.27 -13.78 -6.52
N ALA A 224 -20.15 -13.12 -6.76
CA ALA A 224 -18.91 -13.76 -7.21
C ALA A 224 -18.30 -14.67 -6.12
N ILE A 225 -18.31 -14.23 -4.85
CA ILE A 225 -17.85 -15.03 -3.70
C ILE A 225 -18.69 -16.32 -3.57
N GLU A 226 -20.02 -16.19 -3.62
CA GLU A 226 -20.95 -17.33 -3.53
C GLU A 226 -20.81 -18.25 -4.76
N ALA A 227 -20.68 -17.69 -5.97
CA ALA A 227 -20.46 -18.45 -7.21
C ALA A 227 -19.15 -19.24 -7.21
N ALA A 228 -18.12 -18.74 -6.51
CA ALA A 228 -16.86 -19.44 -6.27
C ALA A 228 -16.96 -20.50 -5.13
N GLY A 229 -18.10 -20.59 -4.44
CA GLY A 229 -18.34 -21.57 -3.38
C GLY A 229 -17.90 -21.15 -1.98
N PHE A 230 -17.57 -19.87 -1.78
CA PHE A 230 -17.15 -19.34 -0.49
C PHE A 230 -18.29 -18.60 0.25
N LYS A 231 -18.12 -18.45 1.55
CA LYS A 231 -19.11 -17.84 2.45
C LYS A 231 -18.70 -16.41 2.81
N PRO A 232 -19.48 -15.39 2.36
CA PRO A 232 -19.26 -14.01 2.78
C PRO A 232 -19.29 -13.86 4.32
N GLY A 233 -18.42 -13.00 4.86
CA GLY A 233 -18.27 -12.71 6.28
C GLY A 233 -17.57 -13.80 7.10
N LYS A 234 -17.66 -15.05 6.68
CA LYS A 234 -17.02 -16.17 7.38
C LYS A 234 -15.65 -16.53 6.79
N GLU A 235 -15.57 -16.68 5.47
CA GLU A 235 -14.38 -17.07 4.75
C GLU A 235 -13.75 -15.85 4.05
N ILE A 236 -14.61 -15.04 3.42
CA ILE A 236 -14.21 -13.83 2.69
C ILE A 236 -14.93 -12.63 3.29
N ALA A 237 -14.19 -11.64 3.71
CA ALA A 237 -14.71 -10.32 4.07
C ALA A 237 -14.49 -9.33 2.93
N LEU A 238 -15.16 -8.16 3.03
CA LEU A 238 -15.03 -7.05 2.08
C LEU A 238 -14.25 -5.91 2.70
N ALA A 239 -13.57 -5.14 1.86
CA ALA A 239 -12.98 -3.87 2.23
C ALA A 239 -13.11 -2.87 1.09
N MET A 240 -13.01 -1.59 1.42
CA MET A 240 -13.11 -0.51 0.46
C MET A 240 -12.01 0.52 0.69
N ASP A 241 -11.54 1.13 -0.40
CA ASP A 241 -10.85 2.40 -0.40
C ASP A 241 -11.73 3.42 -1.08
N VAL A 242 -12.13 4.43 -0.34
CA VAL A 242 -13.08 5.43 -0.82
C VAL A 242 -12.37 6.58 -1.52
N ALA A 243 -11.15 6.92 -1.07
CA ALA A 243 -10.37 8.07 -1.54
C ALA A 243 -11.21 9.36 -1.57
N ALA A 244 -11.91 9.66 -0.47
CA ALA A 244 -12.96 10.68 -0.42
C ALA A 244 -12.44 12.11 -0.64
N THR A 245 -11.14 12.35 -0.54
CA THR A 245 -10.51 13.63 -0.91
C THR A 245 -10.74 13.97 -2.38
N GLU A 246 -10.78 12.97 -3.28
CA GLU A 246 -10.93 13.16 -4.72
C GLU A 246 -12.29 13.80 -5.13
N PHE A 247 -13.34 13.61 -4.34
CA PHE A 247 -14.66 14.18 -4.59
C PHE A 247 -15.13 15.17 -3.51
N HIS A 248 -14.18 15.62 -2.66
CA HIS A 248 -14.44 16.65 -1.65
C HIS A 248 -14.22 18.07 -2.21
N GLU A 249 -15.19 18.94 -2.06
CA GLU A 249 -15.11 20.34 -2.49
C GLU A 249 -15.89 21.25 -1.53
N ASN A 250 -15.29 22.35 -1.10
CA ASN A 250 -15.93 23.36 -0.25
C ASN A 250 -16.57 22.80 1.05
N GLY A 251 -15.91 21.84 1.69
CA GLY A 251 -16.37 21.22 2.95
C GLY A 251 -17.51 20.21 2.76
N LYS A 252 -17.73 19.72 1.54
CA LYS A 252 -18.78 18.74 1.20
C LYS A 252 -18.28 17.72 0.19
N TYR A 253 -18.99 16.60 0.09
CA TYR A 253 -18.66 15.47 -0.75
C TYR A 253 -19.68 15.37 -1.91
N LYS A 254 -19.20 15.37 -3.16
CA LYS A 254 -20.02 15.08 -4.35
C LYS A 254 -20.03 13.54 -4.54
N PHE A 255 -21.08 12.88 -4.07
CA PHE A 255 -21.12 11.43 -3.98
C PHE A 255 -22.48 10.88 -4.42
N GLU A 256 -22.49 9.89 -5.33
CA GLU A 256 -23.68 9.29 -5.94
C GLU A 256 -24.68 10.36 -6.48
N GLY A 257 -24.14 11.35 -7.19
CA GLY A 257 -24.95 12.43 -7.79
C GLY A 257 -25.55 13.44 -6.79
N ALA A 258 -25.25 13.33 -5.50
CA ALA A 258 -25.69 14.23 -4.44
C ALA A 258 -24.53 14.96 -3.78
N VAL A 259 -24.83 16.04 -3.07
CA VAL A 259 -23.88 16.77 -2.23
C VAL A 259 -24.13 16.37 -0.77
N LYS A 260 -23.14 15.80 -0.10
CA LYS A 260 -23.24 15.26 1.25
C LYS A 260 -22.32 15.98 2.23
N THR A 261 -22.72 16.04 3.48
CA THR A 261 -21.89 16.43 4.63
C THR A 261 -21.09 15.22 5.14
N SER A 262 -20.13 15.45 6.03
CA SER A 262 -19.40 14.37 6.72
C SER A 262 -20.35 13.44 7.49
N ASP A 263 -21.35 13.98 8.18
CA ASP A 263 -22.36 13.19 8.90
C ASP A 263 -23.17 12.28 7.97
N GLU A 264 -23.56 12.79 6.79
CA GLU A 264 -24.29 12.01 5.79
C GLU A 264 -23.40 10.92 5.16
N MET A 265 -22.09 11.18 4.99
CA MET A 265 -21.13 10.16 4.55
C MET A 265 -20.98 9.07 5.63
N ILE A 266 -20.83 9.44 6.89
CA ILE A 266 -20.73 8.49 8.02
C ILE A 266 -21.99 7.62 8.10
N ALA A 267 -23.18 8.23 7.97
CA ALA A 267 -24.44 7.49 7.95
C ALA A 267 -24.53 6.49 6.77
N TYR A 268 -24.01 6.90 5.60
CA TYR A 268 -23.93 6.02 4.43
C TYR A 268 -23.03 4.81 4.71
N TYR A 269 -21.81 5.02 5.23
CA TYR A 269 -20.90 3.92 5.57
C TYR A 269 -21.47 3.01 6.66
N THR A 270 -22.13 3.58 7.67
CA THR A 270 -22.83 2.79 8.70
C THR A 270 -23.85 1.85 8.06
N SER A 271 -24.63 2.36 7.10
CA SER A 271 -25.62 1.54 6.37
C SER A 271 -24.98 0.44 5.50
N LEU A 272 -23.75 0.64 5.01
CA LEU A 272 -23.01 -0.40 4.30
C LEU A 272 -22.47 -1.46 5.27
N VAL A 273 -21.88 -1.04 6.39
CA VAL A 273 -21.36 -1.96 7.43
C VAL A 273 -22.48 -2.80 8.06
N ASP A 274 -23.72 -2.27 8.13
CA ASP A 274 -24.87 -3.03 8.59
C ASP A 274 -25.37 -4.08 7.59
N ALA A 275 -25.16 -3.83 6.29
CA ALA A 275 -25.68 -4.68 5.21
C ALA A 275 -24.65 -5.69 4.65
N TYR A 276 -23.37 -5.39 4.75
CA TYR A 276 -22.28 -6.15 4.11
C TYR A 276 -21.19 -6.55 5.12
N PRO A 277 -20.49 -7.66 4.91
CA PRO A 277 -19.40 -8.11 5.79
C PRO A 277 -18.11 -7.29 5.58
N ILE A 278 -18.19 -5.97 5.79
CA ILE A 278 -17.07 -5.04 5.61
C ILE A 278 -16.19 -5.07 6.86
N VAL A 279 -14.89 -5.35 6.67
CA VAL A 279 -13.90 -5.36 7.76
C VAL A 279 -13.08 -4.08 7.82
N SER A 280 -12.99 -3.33 6.70
CA SER A 280 -12.09 -2.17 6.59
C SER A 280 -12.65 -1.14 5.60
N ILE A 281 -12.54 0.14 5.97
CA ILE A 281 -12.79 1.29 5.08
C ILE A 281 -11.57 2.20 5.17
N GLU A 282 -10.96 2.48 4.02
CA GLU A 282 -9.83 3.37 3.84
C GLU A 282 -10.31 4.71 3.30
N ASP A 283 -9.73 5.79 3.79
CA ASP A 283 -9.96 7.20 3.42
C ASP A 283 -11.43 7.57 3.17
N PRO A 284 -12.29 7.32 4.19
CA PRO A 284 -13.73 7.57 4.06
C PRO A 284 -14.11 9.04 3.99
N LEU A 285 -13.22 9.94 4.41
CA LEU A 285 -13.41 11.39 4.49
C LEU A 285 -12.15 12.11 4.00
N ASN A 286 -12.29 13.41 3.72
CA ASN A 286 -11.17 14.27 3.30
C ASN A 286 -10.01 14.25 4.33
N GLU A 287 -8.77 14.28 3.85
CA GLU A 287 -7.53 14.19 4.63
C GLU A 287 -7.35 15.27 5.72
N GLU A 288 -8.12 16.37 5.66
CA GLU A 288 -8.12 17.44 6.66
C GLU A 288 -9.43 17.52 7.47
N ASP A 289 -10.41 16.65 7.23
CA ASP A 289 -11.64 16.59 8.03
C ASP A 289 -11.46 15.81 9.35
N TRP A 290 -10.50 16.24 10.16
CA TRP A 290 -10.15 15.57 11.42
C TRP A 290 -11.35 15.38 12.37
N ALA A 291 -12.30 16.31 12.37
CA ALA A 291 -13.50 16.21 13.20
C ALA A 291 -14.43 15.08 12.72
N GLY A 292 -14.68 15.01 11.41
CA GLY A 292 -15.46 13.93 10.79
C GLY A 292 -14.80 12.56 11.00
N TRP A 293 -13.49 12.46 10.83
CA TRP A 293 -12.73 11.24 11.10
C TRP A 293 -12.86 10.76 12.55
N THR A 294 -12.74 11.67 13.52
CA THR A 294 -12.91 11.34 14.94
C THR A 294 -14.32 10.85 15.23
N GLN A 295 -15.34 11.49 14.63
CA GLN A 295 -16.74 11.06 14.76
C GLN A 295 -16.96 9.69 14.14
N MET A 296 -16.46 9.43 12.93
CA MET A 296 -16.55 8.12 12.28
C MET A 296 -15.86 7.02 13.09
N THR A 297 -14.69 7.33 13.66
CA THR A 297 -13.98 6.39 14.53
C THR A 297 -14.77 6.04 15.78
N LYS A 298 -15.44 7.02 16.37
CA LYS A 298 -16.34 6.80 17.51
C LYS A 298 -17.54 5.92 17.14
N GLU A 299 -18.11 6.11 15.95
CA GLU A 299 -19.30 5.41 15.47
C GLU A 299 -18.96 3.96 15.05
N LEU A 300 -17.96 3.78 14.22
CA LEU A 300 -17.66 2.51 13.54
C LEU A 300 -16.37 1.82 14.02
N GLY A 301 -15.47 2.52 14.69
CA GLY A 301 -14.13 2.02 15.01
C GLY A 301 -14.08 0.83 15.96
N SER A 302 -15.17 0.50 16.68
CA SER A 302 -15.30 -0.73 17.46
C SER A 302 -15.75 -1.94 16.64
N ARG A 303 -16.22 -1.72 15.42
CA ARG A 303 -16.84 -2.72 14.53
C ARG A 303 -15.94 -3.09 13.37
N ILE A 304 -15.25 -2.09 12.80
CA ILE A 304 -14.41 -2.23 11.62
C ILE A 304 -13.07 -1.51 11.80
N GLN A 305 -12.15 -1.80 10.90
CA GLN A 305 -10.93 -1.05 10.69
C GLN A 305 -11.25 0.23 9.88
N ILE A 306 -10.70 1.36 10.33
CA ILE A 306 -10.75 2.65 9.65
C ILE A 306 -9.30 3.03 9.36
N VAL A 307 -8.94 3.04 8.08
CA VAL A 307 -7.55 3.21 7.62
C VAL A 307 -7.33 4.64 7.15
N GLY A 308 -6.28 5.27 7.63
CA GLY A 308 -5.80 6.53 7.07
C GLY A 308 -4.65 6.29 6.09
N ASP A 309 -4.87 6.62 4.81
CA ASP A 309 -3.89 6.74 3.74
C ASP A 309 -3.48 8.21 3.62
N ASP A 310 -4.23 9.03 2.89
CA ASP A 310 -3.95 10.48 2.74
C ASP A 310 -3.99 11.22 4.08
N LEU A 311 -4.80 10.75 5.03
CA LEU A 311 -4.85 11.30 6.39
C LEU A 311 -3.48 11.28 7.07
N PHE A 312 -2.72 10.18 6.94
CA PHE A 312 -1.46 9.97 7.65
C PHE A 312 -0.22 10.05 6.76
N VAL A 313 -0.34 9.71 5.49
CA VAL A 313 0.76 9.66 4.48
C VAL A 313 2.02 8.98 5.01
N THR A 314 1.86 7.90 5.79
CA THR A 314 2.96 7.17 6.46
C THR A 314 3.86 8.08 7.34
N ASN A 315 3.38 9.28 7.69
CA ASN A 315 4.14 10.31 8.40
C ASN A 315 3.94 10.19 9.93
N PRO A 316 5.01 9.97 10.73
CA PRO A 316 4.91 9.85 12.18
C PRO A 316 4.27 11.06 12.89
N GLU A 317 4.48 12.30 12.40
CA GLU A 317 3.88 13.50 13.00
C GLU A 317 2.35 13.49 12.83
N ARG A 318 1.86 13.15 11.62
CA ARG A 318 0.41 13.08 11.36
C ARG A 318 -0.23 11.89 12.08
N LEU A 319 0.47 10.75 12.12
CA LEU A 319 0.04 9.58 12.87
C LEU A 319 -0.08 9.88 14.37
N ALA A 320 0.92 10.54 14.96
CA ALA A 320 0.87 10.97 16.36
C ALA A 320 -0.32 11.89 16.67
N LYS A 321 -0.65 12.82 15.75
CA LYS A 321 -1.86 13.65 15.85
C LYS A 321 -3.14 12.80 15.85
N GLY A 322 -3.23 11.82 14.96
CA GLY A 322 -4.37 10.89 14.89
C GLY A 322 -4.52 10.06 16.14
N ILE A 323 -3.43 9.50 16.65
CA ILE A 323 -3.41 8.74 17.90
C ILE A 323 -3.89 9.59 19.08
N ALA A 324 -3.37 10.80 19.22
CA ALA A 324 -3.79 11.71 20.29
C ALA A 324 -5.27 12.12 20.19
N GLY A 325 -5.80 12.22 18.98
CA GLY A 325 -7.20 12.56 18.68
C GLY A 325 -8.17 11.37 18.68
N ASN A 326 -7.71 10.13 18.87
CA ASN A 326 -8.50 8.91 18.64
C ASN A 326 -9.14 8.88 17.23
N THR A 327 -8.36 9.21 16.22
CA THR A 327 -8.77 9.39 14.83
C THR A 327 -8.25 8.24 13.99
N ALA A 328 -9.11 7.50 13.30
CA ALA A 328 -8.81 6.23 12.64
C ALA A 328 -8.37 5.13 13.65
N ASN A 329 -7.99 3.96 13.16
CA ASN A 329 -7.47 2.87 13.99
C ASN A 329 -6.52 1.94 13.22
N ALA A 330 -6.13 2.35 12.02
CA ALA A 330 -5.12 1.69 11.21
C ALA A 330 -4.38 2.70 10.31
N LEU A 331 -3.13 2.38 10.01
CA LEU A 331 -2.23 3.11 9.13
C LEU A 331 -2.10 2.35 7.82
N LEU A 332 -2.31 3.02 6.68
CA LEU A 332 -1.80 2.53 5.41
C LEU A 332 -0.31 2.88 5.31
N VAL A 333 0.51 1.93 4.90
CA VAL A 333 1.96 2.07 4.86
C VAL A 333 2.44 2.06 3.42
N LYS A 334 2.85 3.22 2.92
CA LYS A 334 3.43 3.40 1.60
C LYS A 334 4.85 3.97 1.75
N VAL A 335 5.86 3.19 1.45
CA VAL A 335 7.27 3.54 1.67
C VAL A 335 7.68 4.86 1.00
N ASN A 336 7.10 5.17 -0.17
CA ASN A 336 7.44 6.39 -0.90
C ASN A 336 6.72 7.65 -0.40
N GLN A 337 5.67 7.53 0.43
CA GLN A 337 5.00 8.69 1.04
C GLN A 337 5.88 9.40 2.07
N ILE A 338 6.80 8.67 2.69
CA ILE A 338 7.75 9.22 3.67
C ILE A 338 9.19 9.23 3.13
N GLY A 339 9.59 8.24 2.33
CA GLY A 339 10.80 8.29 1.50
C GLY A 339 12.05 7.67 2.10
N THR A 340 11.99 7.00 3.27
CA THR A 340 13.06 6.13 3.79
C THR A 340 12.48 4.88 4.45
N LEU A 341 13.29 3.82 4.50
CA LEU A 341 12.94 2.59 5.23
C LEU A 341 12.85 2.86 6.74
N THR A 342 13.80 3.62 7.29
CA THR A 342 13.84 3.96 8.72
C THR A 342 12.55 4.67 9.18
N GLU A 343 12.12 5.72 8.49
CA GLU A 343 10.90 6.44 8.85
C GLU A 343 9.65 5.57 8.66
N THR A 344 9.64 4.69 7.66
CA THR A 344 8.56 3.71 7.44
C THR A 344 8.45 2.76 8.61
N ILE A 345 9.56 2.19 9.09
CA ILE A 345 9.59 1.31 10.27
C ILE A 345 9.11 2.06 11.51
N ASP A 346 9.59 3.29 11.72
CA ASP A 346 9.20 4.12 12.88
C ASP A 346 7.68 4.40 12.89
N ALA A 347 7.08 4.67 11.72
CA ALA A 347 5.62 4.86 11.61
C ALA A 347 4.84 3.57 11.95
N VAL A 348 5.28 2.41 11.46
CA VAL A 348 4.65 1.11 11.76
C VAL A 348 4.78 0.76 13.23
N GLU A 349 5.96 0.95 13.84
CA GLU A 349 6.14 0.73 15.27
C GLU A 349 5.27 1.65 16.13
N MET A 350 5.18 2.94 15.77
CA MET A 350 4.31 3.88 16.44
C MET A 350 2.84 3.44 16.37
N ALA A 351 2.36 3.02 15.20
CA ALA A 351 1.01 2.49 15.00
C ALA A 351 0.75 1.30 15.93
N HIS A 352 1.63 0.30 15.92
CA HIS A 352 1.48 -0.92 16.72
C HIS A 352 1.48 -0.63 18.23
N ARG A 353 2.37 0.26 18.72
CA ARG A 353 2.42 0.68 20.13
C ARG A 353 1.14 1.39 20.57
N ALA A 354 0.44 2.05 19.65
CA ALA A 354 -0.84 2.72 19.89
C ALA A 354 -2.07 1.81 19.66
N ASN A 355 -1.87 0.50 19.43
CA ASN A 355 -2.92 -0.46 19.10
C ASN A 355 -3.65 -0.15 17.78
N TYR A 356 -3.01 0.57 16.87
CA TYR A 356 -3.42 0.66 15.48
C TYR A 356 -2.94 -0.57 14.73
N ARG A 357 -3.66 -0.96 13.69
CA ARG A 357 -3.16 -1.91 12.70
C ARG A 357 -2.37 -1.17 11.63
N SER A 358 -1.53 -1.91 10.90
CA SER A 358 -0.86 -1.41 9.72
C SER A 358 -1.15 -2.32 8.53
N MET A 359 -1.38 -1.71 7.38
CA MET A 359 -1.61 -2.39 6.12
C MET A 359 -0.53 -1.94 5.15
N MET A 360 0.41 -2.84 4.82
CA MET A 360 1.46 -2.56 3.83
C MET A 360 0.82 -2.40 2.46
N SER A 361 1.20 -1.37 1.72
CA SER A 361 0.51 -1.02 0.48
C SER A 361 1.47 -0.76 -0.69
N HIS A 362 1.01 -1.15 -1.88
CA HIS A 362 1.56 -0.74 -3.16
C HIS A 362 1.16 0.70 -3.51
N ARG A 363 1.54 1.13 -4.71
CA ARG A 363 1.02 2.34 -5.38
C ARG A 363 0.40 1.96 -6.72
N SER A 364 -0.34 2.91 -7.34
CA SER A 364 -0.94 2.70 -8.67
C SER A 364 0.12 2.49 -9.75
N GLY A 365 1.24 3.19 -9.71
CA GLY A 365 2.42 2.94 -10.53
C GLY A 365 3.43 2.06 -9.81
N GLU A 366 3.49 0.78 -10.17
CA GLU A 366 4.36 -0.23 -9.60
C GLU A 366 5.40 -0.72 -10.59
N THR A 367 6.39 -1.42 -10.05
CA THR A 367 7.42 -2.15 -10.80
C THR A 367 7.38 -3.63 -10.39
N GLU A 368 8.30 -4.44 -10.91
CA GLU A 368 8.50 -5.82 -10.48
C GLU A 368 9.13 -5.95 -9.07
N ASP A 369 9.53 -4.84 -8.44
CA ASP A 369 10.10 -4.84 -7.08
C ASP A 369 9.10 -5.41 -6.06
N THR A 370 9.58 -6.28 -5.17
CA THR A 370 8.76 -7.02 -4.20
C THR A 370 9.01 -6.61 -2.75
N THR A 371 9.77 -5.56 -2.50
CA THR A 371 10.19 -5.13 -1.16
C THR A 371 9.03 -5.04 -0.17
N ILE A 372 7.86 -4.54 -0.59
CA ILE A 372 6.69 -4.41 0.29
C ILE A 372 6.14 -5.75 0.76
N ALA A 373 6.35 -6.84 0.04
CA ALA A 373 5.98 -8.18 0.48
C ALA A 373 6.88 -8.63 1.65
N ASP A 374 8.19 -8.43 1.53
CA ASP A 374 9.15 -8.70 2.61
C ASP A 374 8.88 -7.81 3.82
N LEU A 375 8.62 -6.51 3.63
CA LEU A 375 8.30 -5.56 4.71
C LEU A 375 7.02 -5.93 5.45
N ALA A 376 5.98 -6.40 4.76
CA ALA A 376 4.73 -6.82 5.40
C ALA A 376 4.94 -7.94 6.42
N VAL A 377 5.86 -8.87 6.12
CA VAL A 377 6.23 -9.97 7.03
C VAL A 377 7.25 -9.53 8.06
N ALA A 378 8.30 -8.78 7.65
CA ALA A 378 9.33 -8.26 8.56
C ALA A 378 8.73 -7.48 9.73
N LEU A 379 7.75 -6.65 9.45
CA LEU A 379 7.10 -5.78 10.44
C LEU A 379 5.82 -6.39 11.05
N ASN A 380 5.51 -7.65 10.72
CA ASN A 380 4.28 -8.33 11.18
C ASN A 380 3.01 -7.46 11.00
N CYS A 381 2.88 -6.80 9.85
CA CYS A 381 1.74 -5.93 9.57
C CYS A 381 0.40 -6.68 9.63
N GLY A 382 0.39 -7.96 9.25
CA GLY A 382 -0.78 -8.81 9.21
C GLY A 382 -1.73 -8.53 8.05
N GLN A 383 -1.49 -7.49 7.27
CA GLN A 383 -2.29 -7.08 6.12
C GLN A 383 -1.39 -6.53 5.01
N ILE A 384 -1.76 -6.80 3.74
CA ILE A 384 -1.13 -6.21 2.57
C ILE A 384 -2.18 -5.84 1.52
N LYS A 385 -2.09 -4.63 0.98
CA LYS A 385 -2.90 -4.13 -0.13
C LYS A 385 -1.98 -4.01 -1.34
N THR A 386 -2.11 -4.91 -2.33
CA THR A 386 -1.21 -4.93 -3.49
C THR A 386 -1.92 -5.26 -4.80
N GLY A 387 -3.18 -4.82 -4.94
CA GLY A 387 -3.98 -4.93 -6.16
C GLY A 387 -4.67 -6.27 -6.34
N ALA A 388 -5.20 -6.50 -7.53
CA ALA A 388 -5.86 -7.73 -7.91
C ALA A 388 -4.87 -8.90 -8.08
N PRO A 389 -5.34 -10.17 -8.06
CA PRO A 389 -4.52 -11.32 -8.44
C PRO A 389 -4.34 -11.40 -9.97
N ALA A 390 -4.01 -10.27 -10.58
CA ALA A 390 -3.78 -10.07 -12.01
C ALA A 390 -2.82 -8.89 -12.21
N ARG A 391 -2.15 -8.83 -13.39
CA ARG A 391 -1.04 -7.94 -13.73
C ARG A 391 0.25 -8.29 -12.98
N THR A 392 1.34 -8.43 -13.72
CA THR A 392 2.61 -9.00 -13.22
C THR A 392 3.18 -8.24 -12.03
N GLU A 393 3.12 -6.92 -12.05
CA GLU A 393 3.63 -6.05 -10.98
C GLU A 393 2.86 -6.19 -9.65
N ARG A 394 1.61 -6.66 -9.69
CA ARG A 394 0.80 -6.99 -8.51
C ARG A 394 1.10 -8.42 -8.07
N VAL A 395 1.01 -9.37 -9.00
CA VAL A 395 1.22 -10.79 -8.76
C VAL A 395 2.64 -11.08 -8.26
N ALA A 396 3.64 -10.28 -8.63
CA ALA A 396 5.01 -10.41 -8.13
C ALA A 396 5.07 -10.38 -6.60
N LYS A 397 4.30 -9.50 -5.94
CA LYS A 397 4.23 -9.39 -4.48
C LYS A 397 3.57 -10.62 -3.84
N TYR A 398 2.49 -11.12 -4.44
CA TYR A 398 1.84 -12.38 -4.00
C TYR A 398 2.79 -13.57 -4.16
N ASN A 399 3.50 -13.67 -5.27
CA ASN A 399 4.47 -14.72 -5.50
C ASN A 399 5.65 -14.65 -4.51
N GLN A 400 6.08 -13.45 -4.13
CA GLN A 400 7.11 -13.29 -3.10
C GLN A 400 6.62 -13.79 -1.74
N LEU A 401 5.39 -13.45 -1.36
CA LEU A 401 4.80 -13.94 -0.11
C LEU A 401 4.62 -15.47 -0.09
N LEU A 402 4.35 -16.10 -1.25
CA LEU A 402 4.34 -17.56 -1.36
C LEU A 402 5.73 -18.16 -1.10
N ARG A 403 6.81 -17.55 -1.61
CA ARG A 403 8.19 -17.98 -1.32
C ARG A 403 8.54 -17.79 0.15
N ILE A 404 8.11 -16.66 0.75
CA ILE A 404 8.30 -16.41 2.19
C ILE A 404 7.55 -17.45 3.02
N GLU A 405 6.32 -17.84 2.63
CA GLU A 405 5.57 -18.90 3.30
C GLU A 405 6.33 -20.25 3.26
N GLU A 406 6.91 -20.61 2.12
CA GLU A 406 7.74 -21.81 1.97
C GLU A 406 9.01 -21.74 2.86
N GLU A 407 9.69 -20.60 2.89
CA GLU A 407 10.87 -20.39 3.72
C GLU A 407 10.59 -20.45 5.23
N LEU A 408 9.43 -19.90 5.64
CA LEU A 408 9.00 -19.96 7.05
C LEU A 408 8.55 -21.35 7.47
N ALA A 409 8.08 -22.17 6.54
CA ALA A 409 7.57 -23.52 6.78
C ALA A 409 6.56 -23.55 7.96
N GLU A 410 6.74 -24.45 8.92
CA GLU A 410 5.88 -24.58 10.10
C GLU A 410 6.00 -23.39 11.08
N GLY A 411 7.03 -22.56 10.96
CA GLY A 411 7.21 -21.34 11.74
C GLY A 411 6.34 -20.17 11.27
N GLY A 412 5.81 -20.24 10.05
CA GLY A 412 4.94 -19.22 9.49
C GLY A 412 3.50 -19.30 10.02
N ARG A 413 2.85 -18.16 10.21
CA ARG A 413 1.45 -18.08 10.63
C ARG A 413 0.70 -17.12 9.70
N TYR A 414 -0.37 -17.59 9.09
CA TYR A 414 -1.28 -16.72 8.35
C TYR A 414 -2.14 -15.90 9.33
N ALA A 415 -2.19 -14.59 9.14
CA ALA A 415 -2.89 -13.68 10.06
C ALA A 415 -4.41 -13.93 10.11
N GLY A 416 -5.01 -14.28 8.98
CA GLY A 416 -6.43 -14.61 8.90
C GLY A 416 -7.33 -13.58 9.58
N ARG A 417 -8.33 -14.06 10.32
CA ARG A 417 -9.28 -13.21 11.04
C ARG A 417 -8.62 -12.34 12.13
N ASP A 418 -7.50 -12.77 12.69
CA ASP A 418 -6.77 -12.00 13.73
C ASP A 418 -6.23 -10.67 13.21
N ALA A 419 -6.09 -10.52 11.88
CA ALA A 419 -5.73 -9.24 11.26
C ALA A 419 -6.79 -8.15 11.52
N PHE A 420 -8.05 -8.55 11.73
CA PHE A 420 -9.20 -7.66 11.92
C PHE A 420 -9.90 -7.89 13.27
N PRO A 421 -9.29 -7.59 14.41
CA PRO A 421 -9.79 -7.95 15.74
C PRO A 421 -11.10 -7.25 16.11
N ARG A 422 -11.50 -6.20 15.38
CA ARG A 422 -12.75 -5.46 15.59
C ARG A 422 -13.93 -6.08 14.88
N PHE A 423 -13.67 -6.83 13.80
CA PHE A 423 -14.71 -7.50 13.03
C PHE A 423 -15.20 -8.76 13.73
N LYS A 424 -16.47 -8.77 14.12
CA LYS A 424 -17.07 -9.90 14.85
C LYS A 424 -17.82 -10.88 13.94
N GLY A 425 -17.98 -10.56 12.63
CA GLY A 425 -18.48 -11.43 11.57
C GLY A 425 -19.96 -11.67 11.59
#